data_1ab490b16d50e38fec778f7397b6e8ed
#
_entry.id   1ab490b16d50e38fec778f7397b6e8ed
#
_cell.length_a   1.000
_cell.length_b   1.000
_cell.length_c   1.000
_cell.angle_alpha   90.00
_cell.angle_beta   90.00
_cell.angle_gamma   90.00
#
_symmetry.space_group_name_H-M   'P 1'
#
loop_
_entity.id
_entity.type
_entity.pdbx_description
1 polymer ?
#
loop_
_entity_poly.entity_id
_entity_poly.type
_entity_poly.pdbx_seq_one_letter_code
_entity_poly.pdbx_strand_id
1 'polypeptide(L)'
;MYFGRMASYFAESRWNTVETTMLKMHARCLKKLNRKDEYVRTVLDLLAKSAASRMAFKSSVKRASTADAADMPRDWLNDDKVDTTDVFHELISYSQQLPYDVTVQMPKYFGDISVEPYVRHYDDRDGFQLRLQFRHHLEDEIEIRAAKIRLVGAVSNQAKDIWLEETGAIQLKKGLNRMWIGCNMNTTGPYMVDRVVLEAKRIIFVYEPFQKAEATTPLGVITSVSAQSLKAAKKARILCFPRSEAFQARIYLSHFIHIDKPRHIEVECSTGWNAITRAEIRLKSASAGLRLRTANASVAAGEITIDDSKPTPGVIAIGGISANSTATLKIPYDMETILQDLTVKIDVDYYTNDGQFQYTSTFLIPVELPLDVNVHDHFKSKSLFSKFNIKTANHVPLELLDVALEGSEEFDVHAPRRPKESVHVFPKQPVAVTYKVTKKTMDAAKKRQSRISTTGSLSLAVEYRCLNEDVLDRVRKMFAGAVEDSPVHRLARLLTDTFASRLEQDILPHQYEKIALLQRLDLGAFEDVGWADCLEGLPLIIRDDTQTWLQKWHEVSSDAFHTTLYANILVEAQDYPAH
;
A
#
# COMPACT_ATOMS: atom_id res chain seq x y z
N MET A 1 -52.74 6.81 -7.37
CA MET A 1 -52.39 8.21 -7.74
C MET A 1 -52.83 9.26 -6.72
N TYR A 2 -54.10 9.26 -6.28
CA TYR A 2 -54.60 10.29 -5.36
C TYR A 2 -53.83 10.40 -4.04
N PHE A 3 -53.67 9.28 -3.32
CA PHE A 3 -52.93 9.24 -2.05
C PHE A 3 -51.47 9.69 -2.15
N GLY A 4 -50.75 9.35 -3.25
CA GLY A 4 -49.39 9.80 -3.45
C GLY A 4 -49.26 11.31 -3.62
N ARG A 5 -50.16 11.94 -4.37
CA ARG A 5 -50.20 13.41 -4.54
C ARG A 5 -50.58 14.12 -3.25
N MET A 6 -51.51 13.56 -2.50
CA MET A 6 -51.91 14.14 -1.20
C MET A 6 -50.78 14.04 -0.18
N ALA A 7 -50.03 12.94 -0.16
CA ALA A 7 -48.89 12.80 0.74
C ALA A 7 -47.81 13.90 0.50
N SER A 8 -47.45 14.20 -0.76
CA SER A 8 -46.52 15.30 -1.06
C SER A 8 -47.02 16.67 -0.66
N TYR A 9 -48.34 16.95 -0.83
CA TYR A 9 -48.95 18.19 -0.38
C TYR A 9 -48.84 18.37 1.15
N PHE A 10 -49.10 17.30 1.92
CA PHE A 10 -48.97 17.36 3.38
C PHE A 10 -47.51 17.41 3.86
N ALA A 11 -46.58 16.87 3.06
CA ALA A 11 -45.15 17.03 3.31
C ALA A 11 -44.71 18.50 3.25
N GLU A 12 -45.16 19.23 2.23
CA GLU A 12 -44.89 20.67 2.07
C GLU A 12 -45.47 21.48 3.24
N SER A 13 -46.65 21.08 3.71
CA SER A 13 -47.34 21.71 4.83
C SER A 13 -46.82 21.29 6.22
N ARG A 14 -45.85 20.38 6.29
CA ARG A 14 -45.26 19.79 7.51
C ARG A 14 -46.25 19.05 8.41
N TRP A 15 -47.32 18.47 7.85
CA TRP A 15 -48.29 17.65 8.57
C TRP A 15 -47.86 16.19 8.57
N ASN A 16 -46.84 15.87 9.36
CA ASN A 16 -46.15 14.60 9.35
C ASN A 16 -47.07 13.39 9.61
N THR A 17 -47.99 13.47 10.55
CA THR A 17 -48.92 12.37 10.90
C THR A 17 -49.87 12.05 9.76
N VAL A 18 -50.44 13.09 9.12
CA VAL A 18 -51.36 12.92 7.98
C VAL A 18 -50.59 12.37 6.77
N GLU A 19 -49.42 12.93 6.49
CA GLU A 19 -48.56 12.45 5.42
C GLU A 19 -48.21 10.95 5.61
N THR A 20 -47.79 10.54 6.80
CA THR A 20 -47.48 9.17 7.14
C THR A 20 -48.68 8.24 6.95
N THR A 21 -49.87 8.68 7.35
CA THR A 21 -51.13 7.94 7.16
C THR A 21 -51.43 7.76 5.68
N MET A 22 -51.27 8.81 4.87
CA MET A 22 -51.49 8.79 3.43
C MET A 22 -50.51 7.86 2.73
N LEU A 23 -49.23 7.87 3.13
CA LEU A 23 -48.20 6.92 2.61
C LEU A 23 -48.55 5.47 2.96
N LYS A 24 -49.02 5.18 4.19
CA LYS A 24 -49.48 3.84 4.57
C LYS A 24 -50.67 3.38 3.71
N MET A 25 -51.65 4.24 3.48
CA MET A 25 -52.81 3.93 2.61
C MET A 25 -52.37 3.72 1.18
N HIS A 26 -51.45 4.54 0.66
CA HIS A 26 -50.88 4.41 -0.67
C HIS A 26 -50.14 3.06 -0.83
N ALA A 27 -49.27 2.71 0.09
CA ALA A 27 -48.58 1.43 0.10
C ALA A 27 -49.56 0.24 0.10
N ARG A 28 -50.62 0.28 0.91
CA ARG A 28 -51.66 -0.79 0.92
C ARG A 28 -52.36 -0.91 -0.42
N CYS A 29 -52.67 0.21 -1.09
CA CYS A 29 -53.29 0.21 -2.43
C CYS A 29 -52.34 -0.37 -3.47
N LEU A 30 -51.06 0.05 -3.45
CA LEU A 30 -50.05 -0.49 -4.39
C LEU A 30 -49.79 -1.99 -4.23
N LYS A 31 -49.81 -2.48 -2.98
CA LYS A 31 -49.76 -3.90 -2.68
C LYS A 31 -50.90 -4.67 -3.30
N LYS A 32 -52.17 -4.17 -3.13
CA LYS A 32 -53.36 -4.78 -3.73
C LYS A 32 -53.34 -4.77 -5.27
N LEU A 33 -52.76 -3.73 -5.86
CA LEU A 33 -52.61 -3.57 -7.31
C LEU A 33 -51.39 -4.33 -7.88
N ASN A 34 -50.62 -5.01 -7.04
CA ASN A 34 -49.37 -5.72 -7.40
C ASN A 34 -48.32 -4.85 -8.11
N ARG A 35 -48.32 -3.53 -7.82
CA ARG A 35 -47.31 -2.57 -8.33
C ARG A 35 -46.08 -2.58 -7.44
N LYS A 36 -45.22 -3.57 -7.62
CA LYS A 36 -44.10 -3.89 -6.71
C LYS A 36 -43.07 -2.78 -6.59
N ASP A 37 -42.67 -2.15 -7.71
CA ASP A 37 -41.68 -1.06 -7.73
C ASP A 37 -42.14 0.15 -6.93
N GLU A 38 -43.35 0.63 -7.21
CA GLU A 38 -43.92 1.79 -6.50
C GLU A 38 -44.18 1.47 -5.03
N TYR A 39 -44.59 0.24 -4.72
CA TYR A 39 -44.74 -0.21 -3.34
C TYR A 39 -43.41 -0.13 -2.58
N VAL A 40 -42.32 -0.70 -3.13
CA VAL A 40 -41.00 -0.66 -2.49
C VAL A 40 -40.53 0.77 -2.25
N ARG A 41 -40.65 1.66 -3.22
CA ARG A 41 -40.29 3.08 -3.08
C ARG A 41 -41.12 3.80 -2.02
N THR A 42 -42.46 3.61 -2.02
CA THR A 42 -43.36 4.23 -1.04
C THR A 42 -43.07 3.76 0.39
N VAL A 43 -42.76 2.45 0.56
CA VAL A 43 -42.42 1.92 1.89
C VAL A 43 -41.03 2.38 2.33
N LEU A 44 -40.07 2.51 1.43
CA LEU A 44 -38.78 3.12 1.75
C LEU A 44 -38.94 4.58 2.25
N ASP A 45 -39.76 5.39 1.60
CA ASP A 45 -40.04 6.75 2.05
C ASP A 45 -40.71 6.77 3.43
N LEU A 46 -41.64 5.87 3.67
CA LEU A 46 -42.31 5.72 4.97
C LEU A 46 -41.29 5.38 6.08
N LEU A 47 -40.41 4.42 5.82
CA LEU A 47 -39.38 4.00 6.78
C LEU A 47 -38.35 5.10 7.02
N ALA A 48 -37.94 5.83 5.98
CA ALA A 48 -37.04 6.98 6.12
C ALA A 48 -37.61 8.06 7.05
N LYS A 49 -38.89 8.37 6.91
CA LYS A 49 -39.61 9.34 7.79
C LYS A 49 -39.71 8.83 9.21
N SER A 50 -40.04 7.57 9.41
CA SER A 50 -40.07 6.97 10.74
C SER A 50 -38.70 7.01 11.41
N ALA A 51 -37.63 6.73 10.68
CA ALA A 51 -36.25 6.82 11.18
C ALA A 51 -35.90 8.29 11.54
N ALA A 52 -36.22 9.26 10.67
CA ALA A 52 -35.96 10.67 10.92
C ALA A 52 -36.70 11.20 12.16
N SER A 53 -37.96 10.83 12.37
CA SER A 53 -38.73 11.17 13.57
C SER A 53 -38.06 10.63 14.83
N ARG A 54 -37.60 9.39 14.82
CA ARG A 54 -36.87 8.76 15.95
C ARG A 54 -35.48 9.39 16.20
N MET A 55 -34.78 9.81 15.16
CA MET A 55 -33.53 10.57 15.30
C MET A 55 -33.76 11.94 15.95
N ALA A 56 -34.78 12.68 15.48
CA ALA A 56 -35.14 13.98 16.02
C ALA A 56 -35.54 13.89 17.50
N PHE A 57 -36.32 12.88 17.88
CA PHE A 57 -36.70 12.64 19.28
C PHE A 57 -35.49 12.43 20.19
N LYS A 58 -34.52 11.58 19.77
CA LYS A 58 -33.27 11.35 20.55
C LYS A 58 -32.41 12.59 20.70
N SER A 59 -32.37 13.46 19.68
CA SER A 59 -31.64 14.73 19.75
C SER A 59 -32.30 15.74 20.69
N SER A 60 -33.63 15.76 20.77
CA SER A 60 -34.37 16.62 21.71
C SER A 60 -34.20 16.13 23.14
N VAL A 61 -34.24 14.82 23.38
CA VAL A 61 -34.02 14.24 24.74
C VAL A 61 -32.58 14.51 25.23
N LYS A 62 -31.57 14.43 24.36
CA LYS A 62 -30.21 14.82 24.74
C LYS A 62 -30.05 16.29 25.09
N ARG A 63 -30.80 17.20 24.42
CA ARG A 63 -30.80 18.63 24.75
C ARG A 63 -31.55 18.90 26.04
N ALA A 64 -32.65 18.19 26.31
CA ALA A 64 -33.43 18.34 27.53
C ALA A 64 -32.71 17.80 28.79
N SER A 65 -31.80 16.83 28.66
CA SER A 65 -30.96 16.35 29.78
C SER A 65 -29.90 17.35 30.23
N THR A 66 -29.67 18.41 29.48
CA THR A 66 -28.74 19.52 29.83
C THR A 66 -29.46 20.79 30.30
N ALA A 67 -30.80 20.84 30.25
CA ALA A 67 -31.64 21.92 30.77
C ALA A 67 -32.79 21.30 31.58
N ASP A 68 -33.10 21.86 32.72
CA ASP A 68 -34.09 21.40 33.71
C ASP A 68 -35.30 20.65 33.10
N ALA A 69 -35.31 19.33 33.31
CA ALA A 69 -36.24 18.38 32.69
C ALA A 69 -37.59 18.28 33.41
N ALA A 70 -38.00 19.31 34.17
CA ALA A 70 -39.13 19.22 35.08
C ALA A 70 -40.52 19.48 34.46
N ASP A 71 -40.63 20.09 33.26
CA ASP A 71 -41.93 20.63 32.78
C ASP A 71 -42.38 20.18 31.38
N MET A 72 -41.96 19.01 30.86
CA MET A 72 -42.49 18.51 29.58
C MET A 72 -43.58 17.45 29.79
N PRO A 73 -44.81 17.63 29.25
CA PRO A 73 -45.87 16.62 29.29
C PRO A 73 -45.43 15.38 28.50
N ARG A 74 -45.37 14.25 29.15
CA ARG A 74 -44.89 12.98 28.57
C ARG A 74 -45.87 12.30 27.60
N ASP A 75 -47.14 12.67 27.61
CA ASP A 75 -48.20 11.89 26.95
C ASP A 75 -48.36 12.13 25.44
N TRP A 76 -48.06 13.32 24.91
CA TRP A 76 -48.17 13.56 23.46
C TRP A 76 -46.98 13.10 22.65
N LEU A 77 -45.89 12.67 23.28
CA LEU A 77 -44.67 12.12 22.66
C LEU A 77 -44.81 10.64 22.28
N ASN A 78 -45.81 9.93 22.75
CA ASN A 78 -45.99 8.50 22.51
C ASN A 78 -46.93 8.17 21.34
N ASP A 79 -47.72 9.10 20.86
CA ASP A 79 -48.78 8.82 19.87
C ASP A 79 -48.29 8.78 18.39
N ASP A 80 -47.11 9.29 18.10
CA ASP A 80 -46.53 9.35 16.73
C ASP A 80 -45.63 8.17 16.38
N LYS A 81 -45.55 7.12 17.19
CA LYS A 81 -44.78 5.93 16.85
C LYS A 81 -45.50 5.17 15.73
N VAL A 82 -45.07 5.42 14.51
CA VAL A 82 -45.41 4.52 13.40
C VAL A 82 -44.91 3.12 13.76
N ASP A 83 -45.85 2.21 14.00
CA ASP A 83 -45.51 0.80 14.14
C ASP A 83 -44.96 0.32 12.81
N THR A 84 -43.64 0.05 12.80
CA THR A 84 -42.88 -0.43 11.64
C THR A 84 -42.50 -1.89 11.78
N THR A 85 -43.05 -2.54 12.83
CA THR A 85 -42.81 -3.96 13.06
C THR A 85 -43.24 -4.76 11.83
N ASP A 86 -42.36 -5.63 11.36
CA ASP A 86 -42.51 -6.46 10.15
C ASP A 86 -42.52 -5.72 8.80
N VAL A 87 -42.64 -4.37 8.78
CA VAL A 87 -42.72 -3.61 7.52
C VAL A 87 -41.41 -3.67 6.75
N PHE A 88 -40.29 -3.63 7.46
CA PHE A 88 -38.98 -3.70 6.82
C PHE A 88 -38.70 -5.11 6.29
N HIS A 89 -39.07 -6.12 7.05
CA HIS A 89 -38.95 -7.52 6.63
C HIS A 89 -39.79 -7.81 5.39
N GLU A 90 -41.02 -7.30 5.36
CA GLU A 90 -41.89 -7.39 4.19
C GLU A 90 -41.30 -6.68 2.98
N LEU A 91 -40.74 -5.47 3.17
CA LEU A 91 -40.07 -4.70 2.12
C LEU A 91 -38.93 -5.49 1.47
N ILE A 92 -38.06 -6.11 2.27
CA ILE A 92 -36.95 -6.92 1.79
C ILE A 92 -37.49 -8.09 0.96
N SER A 93 -38.53 -8.76 1.41
CA SER A 93 -39.17 -9.86 0.69
C SER A 93 -39.72 -9.42 -0.68
N TYR A 94 -40.41 -8.27 -0.74
CA TYR A 94 -40.89 -7.71 -2.00
C TYR A 94 -39.76 -7.24 -2.93
N SER A 95 -38.66 -6.73 -2.38
CA SER A 95 -37.51 -6.26 -3.17
C SER A 95 -36.89 -7.39 -4.00
N GLN A 96 -36.90 -8.63 -3.51
CA GLN A 96 -36.39 -9.79 -4.26
C GLN A 96 -37.07 -10.02 -5.60
N GLN A 97 -38.29 -9.53 -5.75
CA GLN A 97 -39.10 -9.70 -6.95
C GLN A 97 -38.88 -8.60 -7.99
N LEU A 98 -38.01 -7.61 -7.67
CA LEU A 98 -37.63 -6.55 -8.60
C LEU A 98 -36.53 -7.04 -9.56
N PRO A 99 -36.54 -6.61 -10.83
CA PRO A 99 -35.51 -6.97 -11.80
C PRO A 99 -34.22 -6.18 -11.63
N TYR A 100 -34.16 -5.17 -10.77
CA TYR A 100 -33.03 -4.27 -10.54
C TYR A 100 -32.85 -3.99 -9.05
N ASP A 101 -31.65 -3.50 -8.72
CA ASP A 101 -31.30 -3.13 -7.35
C ASP A 101 -31.71 -1.69 -7.05
N VAL A 102 -32.28 -1.48 -5.87
CA VAL A 102 -32.73 -0.16 -5.40
C VAL A 102 -31.69 0.45 -4.48
N THR A 103 -30.99 1.47 -4.96
CA THR A 103 -29.99 2.19 -4.18
C THR A 103 -30.63 3.30 -3.36
N VAL A 104 -30.34 3.35 -2.07
CA VAL A 104 -30.86 4.33 -1.12
C VAL A 104 -29.75 4.89 -0.23
N GLN A 105 -29.92 6.15 0.20
CA GLN A 105 -28.96 6.81 1.07
C GLN A 105 -29.07 6.26 2.50
N MET A 106 -27.98 5.67 3.00
CA MET A 106 -27.90 5.06 4.32
C MET A 106 -28.28 6.02 5.47
N PRO A 107 -27.87 7.32 5.46
CA PRO A 107 -28.21 8.27 6.53
C PRO A 107 -29.71 8.53 6.73
N LYS A 108 -30.55 8.16 5.75
CA LYS A 108 -32.01 8.29 5.91
C LYS A 108 -32.60 7.24 6.86
N TYR A 109 -31.92 6.12 7.06
CA TYR A 109 -32.41 4.97 7.85
C TYR A 109 -31.56 4.69 9.09
N PHE A 110 -30.27 5.02 9.01
CA PHE A 110 -29.30 4.75 10.06
C PHE A 110 -28.66 6.06 10.54
N GLY A 111 -28.42 6.16 11.84
CA GLY A 111 -27.72 7.28 12.44
C GLY A 111 -26.34 6.90 12.92
N ASP A 112 -25.57 7.90 13.36
CA ASP A 112 -24.23 7.72 13.95
C ASP A 112 -23.30 6.84 13.11
N ILE A 113 -23.35 7.00 11.77
CA ILE A 113 -22.53 6.19 10.84
C ILE A 113 -21.08 6.65 10.94
N SER A 114 -20.20 5.73 11.28
CA SER A 114 -18.76 6.01 11.36
C SER A 114 -17.94 4.76 11.05
N VAL A 115 -16.83 4.95 10.37
CA VAL A 115 -15.78 3.96 10.21
C VAL A 115 -14.65 4.34 11.16
N GLU A 116 -14.18 3.41 11.98
CA GLU A 116 -13.04 3.69 12.84
C GLU A 116 -11.79 3.90 11.98
N PRO A 117 -11.00 4.95 12.26
CA PRO A 117 -9.86 5.32 11.42
C PRO A 117 -8.64 4.40 11.65
N TYR A 118 -8.80 3.28 12.34
CA TYR A 118 -7.70 2.40 12.75
C TYR A 118 -7.85 1.01 12.14
N VAL A 119 -6.79 0.55 11.50
CA VAL A 119 -6.72 -0.81 10.97
C VAL A 119 -6.49 -1.81 12.12
N ARG A 120 -7.16 -2.95 12.04
CA ARG A 120 -6.87 -4.12 12.86
C ARG A 120 -6.36 -5.21 11.95
N HIS A 121 -5.12 -5.65 12.17
CA HIS A 121 -4.55 -6.78 11.43
C HIS A 121 -5.11 -8.11 11.94
N TYR A 122 -5.16 -9.09 11.05
CA TYR A 122 -5.36 -10.48 11.44
C TYR A 122 -4.13 -10.97 12.21
N ASP A 123 -4.34 -11.92 13.13
CA ASP A 123 -3.24 -12.44 13.96
C ASP A 123 -2.51 -13.61 13.27
N ASP A 124 -3.14 -14.25 12.28
CA ASP A 124 -2.74 -15.52 11.67
C ASP A 124 -2.54 -15.45 10.14
N ARG A 125 -2.90 -14.34 9.52
CA ARG A 125 -2.84 -14.15 8.07
C ARG A 125 -2.65 -12.71 7.67
N ASP A 126 -2.33 -12.49 6.41
CA ASP A 126 -2.21 -11.17 5.83
C ASP A 126 -3.56 -10.47 5.68
N GLY A 127 -3.51 -9.14 5.51
CA GLY A 127 -4.69 -8.32 5.40
C GLY A 127 -5.09 -7.61 6.69
N PHE A 128 -6.19 -6.90 6.64
CA PHE A 128 -6.67 -6.09 7.77
C PHE A 128 -8.18 -5.94 7.77
N GLN A 129 -8.70 -5.47 8.89
CA GLN A 129 -10.12 -5.19 9.13
C GLN A 129 -10.32 -3.75 9.57
N LEU A 130 -11.48 -3.18 9.21
CA LEU A 130 -11.98 -1.91 9.74
C LEU A 130 -13.30 -2.11 10.46
N ARG A 131 -13.52 -1.34 11.52
CA ARG A 131 -14.76 -1.40 12.27
C ARG A 131 -15.74 -0.36 11.74
N LEU A 132 -16.86 -0.84 11.19
CA LEU A 132 -18.02 -0.04 10.84
C LEU A 132 -18.97 0.01 12.03
N GLN A 133 -19.38 1.22 12.41
CA GLN A 133 -20.34 1.46 13.47
C GLN A 133 -21.48 2.31 12.92
N PHE A 134 -22.71 1.95 13.23
CA PHE A 134 -23.90 2.74 12.93
C PHE A 134 -25.06 2.37 13.85
N ARG A 135 -26.03 3.24 13.95
CA ARG A 135 -27.21 3.05 14.78
C ARG A 135 -28.43 2.74 13.92
N HIS A 136 -29.02 1.58 14.15
CA HIS A 136 -30.31 1.22 13.55
C HIS A 136 -31.46 1.76 14.39
N HIS A 137 -32.35 2.56 13.75
CA HIS A 137 -33.43 3.26 14.45
C HIS A 137 -34.77 2.55 14.38
N LEU A 138 -34.94 1.63 13.47
CA LEU A 138 -36.20 0.91 13.29
C LEU A 138 -36.31 -0.28 14.28
N GLU A 139 -37.52 -0.81 14.44
CA GLU A 139 -37.79 -1.90 15.39
C GLU A 139 -37.35 -3.25 14.85
N ASP A 140 -37.45 -3.45 13.54
CA ASP A 140 -37.20 -4.73 12.88
C ASP A 140 -35.71 -5.10 12.88
N GLU A 141 -35.42 -6.36 13.08
CA GLU A 141 -34.10 -6.91 12.77
C GLU A 141 -33.96 -7.11 11.27
N ILE A 142 -32.82 -6.73 10.71
CA ILE A 142 -32.56 -6.76 9.28
C ILE A 142 -31.42 -7.72 9.00
N GLU A 143 -31.66 -8.66 8.11
CA GLU A 143 -30.59 -9.49 7.56
C GLU A 143 -29.97 -8.82 6.32
N ILE A 144 -28.67 -8.50 6.41
CA ILE A 144 -27.89 -8.05 5.27
C ILE A 144 -27.03 -9.19 4.72
N ARG A 145 -26.86 -9.20 3.40
CA ARG A 145 -26.05 -10.20 2.69
C ARG A 145 -24.57 -9.85 2.68
N ALA A 146 -24.27 -8.58 2.56
CA ALA A 146 -22.89 -8.09 2.51
C ALA A 146 -22.78 -6.69 3.07
N ALA A 147 -21.65 -6.41 3.68
CA ALA A 147 -21.21 -5.07 4.08
C ALA A 147 -19.86 -4.78 3.41
N LYS A 148 -19.74 -3.62 2.76
CA LYS A 148 -18.55 -3.25 2.00
C LYS A 148 -18.10 -1.84 2.35
N ILE A 149 -16.78 -1.65 2.38
CA ILE A 149 -16.16 -0.33 2.53
C ILE A 149 -15.21 -0.12 1.36
N ARG A 150 -15.34 0.99 0.66
CA ARG A 150 -14.40 1.42 -0.38
C ARG A 150 -13.42 2.42 0.20
N LEU A 151 -12.14 2.12 0.06
CA LEU A 151 -11.05 3.02 0.37
C LEU A 151 -10.42 3.52 -0.92
N VAL A 152 -10.12 4.81 -0.98
CA VAL A 152 -9.43 5.44 -2.10
C VAL A 152 -8.11 5.99 -1.60
N GLY A 153 -7.03 5.73 -2.33
CA GLY A 153 -5.70 6.22 -1.99
C GLY A 153 -5.65 7.75 -1.97
N ALA A 154 -5.08 8.30 -0.91
CA ALA A 154 -4.93 9.75 -0.74
C ALA A 154 -3.79 10.33 -1.60
N VAL A 155 -2.86 9.49 -2.05
CA VAL A 155 -1.68 9.86 -2.85
C VAL A 155 -1.75 9.15 -4.19
N SER A 156 -1.31 9.81 -5.27
CA SER A 156 -1.37 9.29 -6.65
C SER A 156 -0.59 7.99 -6.88
N ASN A 157 0.38 7.68 -6.02
CA ASN A 157 1.24 6.50 -6.15
C ASN A 157 0.70 5.25 -5.45
N GLN A 158 -0.48 5.32 -4.83
CA GLN A 158 -1.09 4.21 -4.12
C GLN A 158 -2.05 3.39 -5.00
N ALA A 159 -2.47 2.24 -4.49
CA ALA A 159 -3.62 1.53 -5.07
C ALA A 159 -4.83 2.46 -5.11
N LYS A 160 -5.46 2.59 -6.29
CA LYS A 160 -6.56 3.54 -6.45
C LYS A 160 -7.73 3.22 -5.52
N ASP A 161 -8.13 1.95 -5.50
CA ASP A 161 -9.35 1.50 -4.83
C ASP A 161 -9.09 0.20 -4.08
N ILE A 162 -9.47 0.18 -2.81
CA ILE A 162 -9.47 -1.03 -2.00
C ILE A 162 -10.89 -1.29 -1.53
N TRP A 163 -11.37 -2.49 -1.75
CA TRP A 163 -12.65 -2.93 -1.22
C TRP A 163 -12.44 -3.89 -0.06
N LEU A 164 -12.99 -3.52 1.08
CA LEU A 164 -13.18 -4.43 2.19
C LEU A 164 -14.57 -5.00 2.08
N GLU A 165 -14.73 -6.29 2.29
CA GLU A 165 -16.01 -6.97 2.16
C GLU A 165 -16.19 -8.02 3.25
N GLU A 166 -17.34 -7.99 3.90
CA GLU A 166 -17.82 -9.04 4.77
C GLU A 166 -19.10 -9.60 4.17
N THR A 167 -19.09 -10.89 3.88
CA THR A 167 -20.22 -11.57 3.25
C THR A 167 -20.80 -12.62 4.20
N GLY A 168 -22.13 -12.73 4.21
CA GLY A 168 -22.83 -13.72 5.03
C GLY A 168 -24.19 -13.21 5.47
N ALA A 169 -24.86 -13.97 6.31
CA ALA A 169 -26.12 -13.57 6.93
C ALA A 169 -25.84 -12.73 8.19
N ILE A 170 -25.68 -11.42 8.03
CA ILE A 170 -25.39 -10.50 9.12
C ILE A 170 -26.69 -9.92 9.64
N GLN A 171 -27.01 -10.16 10.91
CA GLN A 171 -28.23 -9.65 11.54
C GLN A 171 -27.98 -8.26 12.16
N LEU A 172 -28.68 -7.25 11.66
CA LEU A 172 -28.67 -5.91 12.23
C LEU A 172 -29.77 -5.79 13.28
N LYS A 173 -29.37 -5.48 14.52
CA LYS A 173 -30.30 -5.29 15.63
C LYS A 173 -30.62 -3.84 15.86
N LYS A 174 -31.79 -3.56 16.46
CA LYS A 174 -32.13 -2.22 16.91
C LYS A 174 -31.05 -1.65 17.83
N GLY A 175 -30.65 -0.42 17.59
CA GLY A 175 -29.63 0.28 18.37
C GLY A 175 -28.27 0.31 17.69
N LEU A 176 -27.21 0.24 18.48
CA LEU A 176 -25.85 0.37 17.98
C LEU A 176 -25.35 -0.98 17.44
N ASN A 177 -25.05 -0.99 16.13
CA ASN A 177 -24.41 -2.11 15.46
C ASN A 177 -22.93 -1.81 15.24
N ARG A 178 -22.10 -2.81 15.44
CA ARG A 178 -20.66 -2.76 15.21
C ARG A 178 -20.26 -4.03 14.48
N MET A 179 -19.55 -3.88 13.38
CA MET A 179 -19.08 -5.02 12.59
C MET A 179 -17.66 -4.78 12.10
N TRP A 180 -16.90 -5.85 11.95
CA TRP A 180 -15.59 -5.83 11.34
C TRP A 180 -15.74 -6.21 9.87
N ILE A 181 -15.15 -5.41 8.99
CA ILE A 181 -15.16 -5.64 7.55
C ILE A 181 -13.71 -5.75 7.12
N GLY A 182 -13.34 -6.86 6.49
CA GLY A 182 -11.96 -7.19 6.19
C GLY A 182 -11.61 -7.20 4.71
N CYS A 183 -10.31 -7.22 4.44
CA CYS A 183 -9.77 -7.51 3.12
C CYS A 183 -8.46 -8.31 3.25
N ASN A 184 -8.14 -9.03 2.18
CA ASN A 184 -6.91 -9.81 2.06
C ASN A 184 -5.88 -9.02 1.21
N MET A 185 -5.67 -7.74 1.54
CA MET A 185 -4.75 -6.89 0.80
C MET A 185 -3.70 -6.29 1.73
N ASN A 186 -2.44 -6.35 1.31
CA ASN A 186 -1.34 -5.66 1.95
C ASN A 186 -1.00 -4.39 1.16
N THR A 187 -1.10 -3.26 1.83
CA THR A 187 -0.81 -1.95 1.25
C THR A 187 -0.32 -0.99 2.33
N THR A 188 0.36 0.05 1.92
CA THR A 188 0.93 1.06 2.82
C THR A 188 0.47 2.46 2.44
N GLY A 189 0.20 3.29 3.43
CA GLY A 189 -0.04 4.73 3.28
C GLY A 189 -1.43 5.18 3.66
N PRO A 190 -1.73 6.48 3.49
CA PRO A 190 -2.99 7.07 3.87
C PRO A 190 -4.09 6.81 2.82
N TYR A 191 -5.22 6.33 3.28
CA TYR A 191 -6.43 6.12 2.48
C TYR A 191 -7.59 6.94 3.04
N MET A 192 -8.60 7.16 2.22
CA MET A 192 -9.85 7.81 2.62
C MET A 192 -11.04 6.88 2.39
N VAL A 193 -11.99 6.88 3.32
CA VAL A 193 -13.25 6.17 3.14
C VAL A 193 -14.10 6.93 2.13
N ASP A 194 -14.25 6.37 0.94
CA ASP A 194 -15.07 6.94 -0.13
C ASP A 194 -16.54 6.54 0.03
N ARG A 195 -16.78 5.26 0.27
CA ARG A 195 -18.13 4.70 0.28
C ARG A 195 -18.26 3.54 1.26
N VAL A 196 -19.42 3.49 1.93
CA VAL A 196 -19.88 2.34 2.71
C VAL A 196 -21.16 1.82 2.07
N VAL A 197 -21.24 0.51 1.89
CA VAL A 197 -22.38 -0.15 1.25
C VAL A 197 -22.88 -1.29 2.13
N LEU A 198 -24.20 -1.34 2.39
CA LEU A 198 -24.86 -2.49 3.01
C LEU A 198 -25.87 -3.06 2.02
N GLU A 199 -25.79 -4.35 1.75
CA GLU A 199 -26.64 -5.04 0.79
C GLU A 199 -27.69 -5.90 1.51
N ALA A 200 -28.96 -5.50 1.44
CA ALA A 200 -30.09 -6.27 1.94
C ALA A 200 -30.93 -6.77 0.75
N LYS A 201 -30.59 -7.95 0.23
CA LYS A 201 -31.17 -8.52 -0.99
C LYS A 201 -31.02 -7.58 -2.19
N ARG A 202 -32.10 -6.95 -2.67
CA ARG A 202 -32.11 -5.97 -3.77
C ARG A 202 -32.08 -4.51 -3.30
N ILE A 203 -31.99 -4.26 -1.99
CA ILE A 203 -31.87 -2.92 -1.46
C ILE A 203 -30.42 -2.68 -1.08
N ILE A 204 -29.84 -1.61 -1.62
CA ILE A 204 -28.44 -1.22 -1.41
C ILE A 204 -28.43 0.11 -0.66
N PHE A 205 -28.00 0.08 0.59
CA PHE A 205 -27.79 1.28 1.39
C PHE A 205 -26.39 1.80 1.15
N VAL A 206 -26.27 3.07 0.74
CA VAL A 206 -24.99 3.71 0.42
C VAL A 206 -24.76 4.92 1.33
N TYR A 207 -23.57 5.01 1.89
CA TYR A 207 -23.08 6.17 2.63
C TYR A 207 -21.80 6.67 1.99
N GLU A 208 -21.77 7.94 1.62
CA GLU A 208 -20.62 8.65 1.03
C GLU A 208 -20.26 9.82 1.94
N PRO A 209 -19.17 9.71 2.73
CA PRO A 209 -18.78 10.75 3.71
C PRO A 209 -18.50 12.11 3.08
N PHE A 210 -18.07 12.12 1.80
CA PHE A 210 -17.65 13.33 1.07
C PHE A 210 -18.67 13.83 0.07
N GLN A 211 -19.87 13.26 0.00
CA GLN A 211 -20.91 13.83 -0.83
C GLN A 211 -21.16 15.27 -0.36
N LYS A 212 -20.86 16.23 -1.22
CA LYS A 212 -21.29 17.62 -1.02
C LYS A 212 -22.79 17.55 -0.80
N ALA A 213 -23.25 17.97 0.37
CA ALA A 213 -24.66 18.30 0.51
C ALA A 213 -24.94 19.26 -0.66
N GLU A 214 -25.75 18.83 -1.62
CA GLU A 214 -26.27 19.72 -2.66
C GLU A 214 -27.05 20.82 -1.92
N ALA A 215 -26.32 21.85 -1.54
CA ALA A 215 -26.91 23.10 -1.14
C ALA A 215 -27.52 23.68 -2.42
N THR A 216 -28.79 23.41 -2.63
CA THR A 216 -29.66 24.18 -3.50
C THR A 216 -29.72 25.62 -2.99
N THR A 217 -28.64 26.35 -3.23
CA THR A 217 -28.64 27.80 -3.15
C THR A 217 -28.39 28.33 -4.55
N PRO A 218 -29.33 29.07 -5.15
CA PRO A 218 -29.25 29.54 -6.53
C PRO A 218 -28.32 30.75 -6.72
N LEU A 219 -27.34 30.95 -5.91
CA LEU A 219 -26.34 32.02 -6.07
C LEU A 219 -24.94 31.47 -5.88
N GLY A 220 -24.16 31.47 -6.97
CA GLY A 220 -22.77 31.00 -7.04
C GLY A 220 -21.79 31.83 -6.21
N VAL A 221 -21.80 31.65 -4.90
CA VAL A 221 -20.77 32.12 -4.01
C VAL A 221 -19.95 30.88 -3.60
N ILE A 222 -18.70 30.85 -4.02
CA ILE A 222 -17.70 29.90 -3.53
C ILE A 222 -17.49 30.19 -2.04
N THR A 223 -18.28 29.54 -1.19
CA THR A 223 -18.07 29.61 0.24
C THR A 223 -16.89 28.72 0.62
N SER A 224 -15.93 29.31 1.30
CA SER A 224 -14.78 28.67 1.97
C SER A 224 -15.16 27.31 2.55
N VAL A 225 -14.30 26.30 2.32
CA VAL A 225 -14.39 24.95 2.89
C VAL A 225 -14.71 25.08 4.38
N SER A 226 -15.92 24.68 4.79
CA SER A 226 -16.37 24.86 6.16
C SER A 226 -15.49 24.02 7.10
N ALA A 227 -15.23 24.53 8.31
CA ALA A 227 -14.46 23.80 9.34
C ALA A 227 -15.05 22.41 9.66
N GLN A 228 -16.34 22.19 9.35
CA GLN A 228 -17.02 20.90 9.47
C GLN A 228 -16.59 19.90 8.38
N SER A 229 -16.36 20.35 7.13
CA SER A 229 -15.87 19.46 6.06
C SER A 229 -14.41 19.05 6.27
N LEU A 230 -13.58 19.93 6.85
CA LEU A 230 -12.21 19.60 7.26
C LEU A 230 -12.16 18.58 8.41
N LYS A 231 -13.09 18.69 9.39
CA LYS A 231 -13.23 17.70 10.47
C LYS A 231 -13.74 16.36 9.96
N ALA A 232 -14.66 16.35 9.00
CA ALA A 232 -15.15 15.14 8.36
C ALA A 232 -14.04 14.46 7.52
N ALA A 233 -13.24 15.24 6.78
CA ALA A 233 -12.10 14.75 6.04
C ALA A 233 -11.03 14.11 6.93
N LYS A 234 -10.73 14.72 8.09
CA LYS A 234 -9.81 14.11 9.07
C LYS A 234 -10.32 12.78 9.64
N LYS A 235 -11.63 12.69 9.92
CA LYS A 235 -12.23 11.45 10.45
C LYS A 235 -12.30 10.30 9.45
N ALA A 236 -12.26 10.59 8.17
CA ALA A 236 -12.36 9.57 7.13
C ALA A 236 -10.99 9.08 6.63
N ARG A 237 -9.89 9.63 7.16
CA ARG A 237 -8.52 9.22 6.79
C ARG A 237 -8.09 8.02 7.61
N ILE A 238 -7.60 6.98 6.92
CA ILE A 238 -7.13 5.73 7.50
C ILE A 238 -5.68 5.53 7.08
N LEU A 239 -4.81 5.24 8.04
CA LEU A 239 -3.44 4.84 7.77
C LEU A 239 -3.38 3.32 7.66
N CYS A 240 -3.10 2.81 6.46
CA CYS A 240 -2.86 1.40 6.21
C CYS A 240 -1.37 1.11 6.29
N PHE A 241 -1.01 0.01 6.95
CA PHE A 241 0.34 -0.54 6.99
C PHE A 241 0.25 -2.05 7.21
N PRO A 242 1.13 -2.86 6.60
CA PRO A 242 1.17 -4.30 6.84
C PRO A 242 1.96 -4.62 8.12
N ARG A 243 1.81 -5.83 8.62
CA ARG A 243 2.67 -6.37 9.69
C ARG A 243 4.09 -6.65 9.18
N SER A 244 5.06 -6.75 10.09
CA SER A 244 6.45 -7.10 9.77
C SER A 244 6.55 -8.48 9.13
N GLU A 245 5.74 -9.44 9.60
CA GLU A 245 5.72 -10.83 9.15
C GLU A 245 4.90 -11.03 7.86
N ALA A 246 4.24 -10.00 7.35
CA ALA A 246 3.44 -10.07 6.14
C ALA A 246 4.29 -10.11 4.87
N PHE A 247 3.70 -10.59 3.78
CA PHE A 247 4.34 -10.56 2.46
C PHE A 247 4.80 -9.15 2.08
N GLN A 248 6.00 -9.07 1.52
CA GLN A 248 6.58 -7.83 1.02
C GLN A 248 7.27 -8.06 -0.33
N ALA A 249 7.15 -7.09 -1.23
CA ALA A 249 8.00 -7.00 -2.40
C ALA A 249 8.76 -5.67 -2.41
N ARG A 250 9.98 -5.68 -2.93
CA ARG A 250 10.83 -4.50 -3.14
C ARG A 250 11.34 -4.50 -4.56
N ILE A 251 11.59 -3.32 -5.11
CA ILE A 251 12.17 -3.18 -6.44
C ILE A 251 13.36 -2.22 -6.33
N TYR A 252 14.49 -2.64 -6.87
CA TYR A 252 15.72 -1.84 -6.92
C TYR A 252 16.49 -2.10 -8.21
N LEU A 253 17.49 -1.26 -8.51
CA LEU A 253 18.42 -1.50 -9.61
C LEU A 253 19.40 -2.59 -9.22
N SER A 254 19.76 -3.44 -10.18
CA SER A 254 20.76 -4.47 -9.93
C SER A 254 22.12 -3.84 -9.61
N HIS A 255 22.75 -4.30 -8.53
CA HIS A 255 24.11 -3.92 -8.14
C HIS A 255 25.20 -4.66 -8.95
N PHE A 256 24.78 -5.66 -9.73
CA PHE A 256 25.64 -6.34 -10.68
C PHE A 256 25.28 -5.90 -12.10
N ILE A 257 26.17 -5.19 -12.75
CA ILE A 257 25.96 -4.63 -14.08
C ILE A 257 27.00 -5.09 -15.07
N HIS A 258 26.54 -5.32 -16.29
CA HIS A 258 27.39 -5.40 -17.47
C HIS A 258 27.23 -4.10 -18.24
N ILE A 259 28.32 -3.40 -18.50
CA ILE A 259 28.27 -2.05 -19.07
C ILE A 259 27.68 -2.01 -20.48
N ASP A 260 27.89 -3.08 -21.24
CA ASP A 260 27.46 -3.22 -22.64
C ASP A 260 26.18 -4.06 -22.83
N LYS A 261 25.63 -4.62 -21.76
CA LYS A 261 24.40 -5.42 -21.80
C LYS A 261 23.19 -4.63 -21.28
N PRO A 262 21.97 -5.08 -21.60
CA PRO A 262 20.75 -4.46 -21.07
C PRO A 262 20.75 -4.43 -19.53
N ARG A 263 20.29 -3.32 -18.99
CA ARG A 263 20.15 -3.15 -17.53
C ARG A 263 18.96 -3.95 -17.01
N HIS A 264 19.01 -4.27 -15.72
CA HIS A 264 17.97 -5.02 -15.04
C HIS A 264 17.49 -4.28 -13.80
N ILE A 265 16.21 -4.42 -13.50
CA ILE A 265 15.67 -4.21 -12.18
C ILE A 265 15.60 -5.54 -11.45
N GLU A 266 15.82 -5.53 -10.15
CA GLU A 266 15.62 -6.68 -9.29
C GLU A 266 14.33 -6.51 -8.51
N VAL A 267 13.52 -7.57 -8.49
CA VAL A 267 12.28 -7.66 -7.73
C VAL A 267 12.47 -8.71 -6.66
N GLU A 268 12.65 -8.27 -5.43
CA GLU A 268 12.79 -9.12 -4.26
C GLU A 268 11.42 -9.34 -3.63
N CYS A 269 11.03 -10.59 -3.45
CA CYS A 269 9.80 -10.99 -2.76
C CYS A 269 10.17 -11.71 -1.47
N SER A 270 9.74 -11.17 -0.34
CA SER A 270 9.84 -11.79 0.98
C SER A 270 8.48 -12.35 1.39
N THR A 271 8.40 -13.65 1.65
CA THR A 271 7.14 -14.32 1.96
C THR A 271 6.63 -14.04 3.36
N GLY A 272 7.54 -13.65 4.29
CA GLY A 272 7.19 -13.58 5.71
C GLY A 272 6.64 -14.91 6.20
N TRP A 273 5.60 -14.89 7.03
CA TRP A 273 4.97 -16.12 7.55
C TRP A 273 4.18 -16.95 6.50
N ASN A 274 4.02 -16.43 5.27
CA ASN A 274 3.20 -17.08 4.26
C ASN A 274 3.94 -18.22 3.55
N ALA A 275 3.36 -19.42 3.54
CA ALA A 275 3.74 -20.47 2.60
C ALA A 275 2.95 -20.26 1.31
N ILE A 276 3.60 -19.73 0.28
CA ILE A 276 2.97 -19.38 -0.99
C ILE A 276 2.99 -20.60 -1.90
N THR A 277 1.82 -21.01 -2.40
CA THR A 277 1.70 -22.12 -3.36
C THR A 277 1.92 -21.65 -4.79
N ARG A 278 1.46 -20.44 -5.10
CA ARG A 278 1.60 -19.78 -6.41
C ARG A 278 1.52 -18.28 -6.22
N ALA A 279 2.25 -17.52 -7.03
CA ALA A 279 2.05 -16.08 -7.12
C ALA A 279 2.11 -15.58 -8.56
N GLU A 280 1.39 -14.49 -8.82
CA GLU A 280 1.37 -13.77 -10.09
C GLU A 280 1.84 -12.33 -9.85
N ILE A 281 2.97 -11.99 -10.43
CA ILE A 281 3.58 -10.65 -10.31
C ILE A 281 3.26 -9.87 -11.57
N ARG A 282 2.61 -8.72 -11.41
CA ARG A 282 2.32 -7.77 -12.49
C ARG A 282 3.09 -6.50 -12.25
N LEU A 283 3.94 -6.15 -13.20
CA LEU A 283 4.72 -4.93 -13.18
C LEU A 283 4.19 -3.96 -14.22
N LYS A 284 3.94 -2.74 -13.79
CA LYS A 284 3.48 -1.66 -14.65
C LYS A 284 4.43 -0.48 -14.53
N SER A 285 4.97 -0.04 -15.65
CA SER A 285 5.70 1.22 -15.72
C SER A 285 4.69 2.38 -15.65
N ALA A 286 4.91 3.30 -14.71
CA ALA A 286 4.22 4.58 -14.69
C ALA A 286 5.03 5.71 -15.37
N SER A 287 6.34 5.46 -15.64
CA SER A 287 7.20 6.39 -16.38
C SER A 287 7.03 6.18 -17.88
N ALA A 288 6.86 7.27 -18.62
CA ALA A 288 6.77 7.23 -20.07
C ALA A 288 8.13 6.83 -20.67
N GLY A 289 8.12 5.93 -21.67
CA GLY A 289 9.34 5.45 -22.33
C GLY A 289 10.10 4.35 -21.62
N LEU A 290 9.62 3.86 -20.47
CA LEU A 290 10.15 2.67 -19.80
C LEU A 290 9.40 1.42 -20.27
N ARG A 291 10.12 0.45 -20.79
CA ARG A 291 9.59 -0.86 -21.19
C ARG A 291 10.23 -1.97 -20.35
N LEU A 292 9.42 -2.64 -19.55
CA LEU A 292 9.84 -3.81 -18.77
C LEU A 292 9.66 -5.08 -19.60
N ARG A 293 10.73 -5.85 -19.79
CA ARG A 293 10.71 -7.11 -20.55
C ARG A 293 10.38 -8.27 -19.62
N THR A 294 9.16 -8.34 -19.14
CA THR A 294 8.69 -9.38 -18.19
C THR A 294 8.79 -10.79 -18.75
N ALA A 295 8.71 -10.97 -20.09
CA ALA A 295 8.89 -12.27 -20.73
C ALA A 295 10.34 -12.81 -20.63
N ASN A 296 11.31 -11.95 -20.35
CA ASN A 296 12.71 -12.33 -20.20
C ASN A 296 13.14 -12.29 -18.73
N ALA A 297 12.19 -12.39 -17.81
CA ALA A 297 12.48 -12.48 -16.39
C ALA A 297 13.28 -13.73 -16.08
N SER A 298 14.26 -13.61 -15.21
CA SER A 298 15.09 -14.74 -14.75
C SER A 298 15.20 -14.73 -13.23
N VAL A 299 15.43 -15.89 -12.65
CA VAL A 299 15.67 -16.02 -11.21
C VAL A 299 17.10 -15.59 -10.90
N ALA A 300 17.25 -14.66 -9.95
CA ALA A 300 18.54 -14.22 -9.47
C ALA A 300 18.95 -14.96 -8.20
N ALA A 301 18.02 -15.13 -7.26
CA ALA A 301 18.24 -15.82 -6.00
C ALA A 301 16.94 -16.46 -5.49
N GLY A 302 17.10 -17.51 -4.66
CA GLY A 302 15.97 -18.24 -4.07
C GLY A 302 15.54 -19.47 -4.87
N GLU A 303 14.86 -20.39 -4.18
CA GLU A 303 14.34 -21.63 -4.77
C GLU A 303 12.96 -21.40 -5.37
N ILE A 304 12.90 -20.72 -6.51
CA ILE A 304 11.64 -20.46 -7.22
C ILE A 304 11.72 -20.92 -8.66
N THR A 305 10.58 -21.30 -9.22
CA THR A 305 10.43 -21.64 -10.63
C THR A 305 9.48 -20.64 -11.30
N ILE A 306 9.88 -20.14 -12.47
CA ILE A 306 9.00 -19.33 -13.30
C ILE A 306 8.13 -20.30 -14.12
N ASP A 307 6.82 -20.11 -14.07
CA ASP A 307 5.89 -20.96 -14.82
C ASP A 307 5.59 -20.33 -16.20
N ASP A 308 6.28 -20.83 -17.22
CA ASP A 308 6.11 -20.40 -18.61
C ASP A 308 4.99 -21.13 -19.36
N SER A 309 4.21 -21.99 -18.68
CA SER A 309 3.19 -22.83 -19.32
C SER A 309 2.06 -22.03 -19.99
N LYS A 310 1.78 -20.83 -19.51
CA LYS A 310 0.78 -19.89 -20.06
C LYS A 310 1.28 -18.45 -19.97
N PRO A 311 2.15 -18.00 -20.86
CA PRO A 311 2.69 -16.64 -20.81
C PRO A 311 1.58 -15.63 -21.05
N THR A 312 1.19 -14.90 -20.02
CA THR A 312 0.32 -13.74 -20.12
C THR A 312 1.19 -12.50 -20.22
N PRO A 313 1.07 -11.67 -21.26
CA PRO A 313 1.92 -10.48 -21.39
C PRO A 313 1.84 -9.60 -20.13
N GLY A 314 3.01 -9.23 -19.58
CA GLY A 314 3.12 -8.37 -18.40
C GLY A 314 2.88 -9.08 -17.05
N VAL A 315 2.69 -10.40 -17.04
CA VAL A 315 2.52 -11.20 -15.81
C VAL A 315 3.64 -12.22 -15.72
N ILE A 316 4.29 -12.29 -14.56
CA ILE A 316 5.27 -13.32 -14.23
C ILE A 316 4.60 -14.25 -13.22
N ALA A 317 4.35 -15.48 -13.65
CA ALA A 317 3.83 -16.53 -12.77
C ALA A 317 5.01 -17.26 -12.13
N ILE A 318 4.98 -17.38 -10.81
CA ILE A 318 6.00 -18.10 -10.04
C ILE A 318 5.36 -19.23 -9.24
N GLY A 319 6.11 -20.31 -9.10
CA GLY A 319 5.72 -21.49 -8.31
C GLY A 319 5.80 -21.24 -6.82
N GLY A 320 5.68 -22.31 -6.05
CA GLY A 320 5.66 -22.26 -4.59
C GLY A 320 6.93 -21.67 -3.98
N ILE A 321 6.74 -20.88 -2.93
CA ILE A 321 7.82 -20.30 -2.13
C ILE A 321 7.54 -20.64 -0.67
N SER A 322 8.54 -21.16 0.04
CA SER A 322 8.42 -21.51 1.45
C SER A 322 8.24 -20.28 2.33
N ALA A 323 7.66 -20.45 3.52
CA ALA A 323 7.55 -19.39 4.50
C ALA A 323 8.94 -18.92 4.96
N ASN A 324 9.05 -17.66 5.37
CA ASN A 324 10.27 -17.01 5.84
C ASN A 324 11.44 -17.10 4.85
N SER A 325 11.13 -17.06 3.55
CA SER A 325 12.12 -17.07 2.49
C SER A 325 12.04 -15.84 1.61
N THR A 326 13.14 -15.54 0.94
CA THR A 326 13.23 -14.45 -0.03
C THR A 326 13.57 -15.02 -1.40
N ALA A 327 12.98 -14.44 -2.43
CA ALA A 327 13.23 -14.79 -3.80
C ALA A 327 13.42 -13.52 -4.63
N THR A 328 14.44 -13.50 -5.48
CA THR A 328 14.78 -12.35 -6.30
C THR A 328 14.69 -12.68 -7.78
N LEU A 329 13.98 -11.86 -8.53
CA LEU A 329 13.82 -11.93 -9.98
C LEU A 329 14.59 -10.79 -10.63
N LYS A 330 15.31 -11.07 -11.72
CA LYS A 330 15.92 -10.08 -12.61
C LYS A 330 15.03 -9.85 -13.82
N ILE A 331 14.73 -8.59 -14.09
CA ILE A 331 13.84 -8.19 -15.19
C ILE A 331 14.57 -7.15 -16.04
N PRO A 332 14.91 -7.48 -17.31
CA PRO A 332 15.51 -6.53 -18.22
C PRO A 332 14.54 -5.39 -18.55
N TYR A 333 15.09 -4.20 -18.73
CA TYR A 333 14.30 -3.04 -19.17
C TYR A 333 15.00 -2.24 -20.25
N ASP A 334 14.21 -1.58 -21.08
CA ASP A 334 14.65 -0.63 -22.08
C ASP A 334 14.10 0.75 -21.76
N MET A 335 14.90 1.77 -22.02
CA MET A 335 14.50 3.18 -21.94
C MET A 335 14.56 3.83 -23.31
N GLU A 336 13.46 4.45 -23.74
CA GLU A 336 13.41 5.22 -24.98
C GLU A 336 13.85 6.67 -24.77
N THR A 337 13.74 7.17 -23.54
CA THR A 337 14.10 8.54 -23.14
C THR A 337 15.00 8.50 -21.92
N ILE A 338 15.84 9.50 -21.76
CA ILE A 338 16.65 9.65 -20.54
C ILE A 338 15.71 10.15 -19.45
N LEU A 339 15.44 9.27 -18.48
CA LEU A 339 14.64 9.55 -17.30
C LEU A 339 15.57 9.69 -16.10
N GLN A 340 15.22 10.55 -15.14
CA GLN A 340 15.94 10.66 -13.87
C GLN A 340 15.49 9.55 -12.90
N ASP A 341 14.18 9.27 -12.89
CA ASP A 341 13.59 8.27 -12.02
C ASP A 341 12.65 7.33 -12.78
N LEU A 342 12.64 6.06 -12.38
CA LEU A 342 11.69 5.06 -12.85
C LEU A 342 10.60 4.88 -11.80
N THR A 343 9.36 5.12 -12.19
CA THR A 343 8.21 4.77 -11.36
C THR A 343 7.65 3.44 -11.83
N VAL A 344 7.76 2.42 -10.98
CA VAL A 344 7.27 1.07 -11.24
C VAL A 344 6.24 0.69 -10.20
N LYS A 345 5.05 0.34 -10.66
CA LYS A 345 4.01 -0.24 -9.82
C LYS A 345 4.08 -1.75 -9.89
N ILE A 346 4.04 -2.39 -8.72
CA ILE A 346 3.95 -3.83 -8.55
C ILE A 346 2.60 -4.20 -7.97
N ASP A 347 1.93 -5.14 -8.61
CA ASP A 347 0.74 -5.79 -8.11
C ASP A 347 1.05 -7.31 -8.03
N VAL A 348 0.94 -7.90 -6.85
CA VAL A 348 1.19 -9.34 -6.64
C VAL A 348 -0.07 -9.99 -6.11
N ASP A 349 -0.60 -10.96 -6.85
CA ASP A 349 -1.63 -11.88 -6.38
C ASP A 349 -0.96 -13.16 -5.93
N TYR A 350 -1.05 -13.52 -4.66
CA TYR A 350 -0.45 -14.75 -4.13
C TYR A 350 -1.46 -15.62 -3.40
N TYR A 351 -1.23 -16.91 -3.47
CA TYR A 351 -2.13 -17.94 -2.97
C TYR A 351 -1.42 -18.72 -1.87
N THR A 352 -2.09 -18.83 -0.73
CA THR A 352 -1.70 -19.65 0.40
C THR A 352 -2.77 -20.70 0.67
N ASN A 353 -2.57 -21.53 1.68
CA ASN A 353 -3.61 -22.47 2.12
C ASN A 353 -4.84 -21.76 2.70
N ASP A 354 -4.67 -20.53 3.20
CA ASP A 354 -5.72 -19.72 3.83
C ASP A 354 -6.52 -18.87 2.82
N GLY A 355 -6.11 -18.86 1.56
CA GLY A 355 -6.82 -18.17 0.50
C GLY A 355 -5.94 -17.37 -0.45
N GLN A 356 -6.60 -16.46 -1.17
CA GLN A 356 -5.95 -15.53 -2.09
C GLN A 356 -5.72 -14.20 -1.39
N PHE A 357 -4.53 -13.66 -1.57
CA PHE A 357 -4.12 -12.37 -1.03
C PHE A 357 -3.54 -11.50 -2.13
N GLN A 358 -3.53 -10.20 -1.88
CA GLN A 358 -3.01 -9.21 -2.80
C GLN A 358 -2.01 -8.29 -2.10
N TYR A 359 -0.94 -7.96 -2.81
CA TYR A 359 0.03 -6.94 -2.42
C TYR A 359 0.14 -5.90 -3.53
N THR A 360 0.14 -4.64 -3.18
CA THR A 360 0.37 -3.57 -4.15
C THR A 360 1.26 -2.49 -3.55
N SER A 361 2.22 -2.05 -4.35
CA SER A 361 3.10 -0.93 -4.00
C SER A 361 3.60 -0.22 -5.25
N THR A 362 4.11 0.99 -5.08
CA THR A 362 4.75 1.76 -6.15
C THR A 362 6.11 2.22 -5.68
N PHE A 363 7.12 1.96 -6.50
CA PHE A 363 8.50 2.28 -6.21
C PHE A 363 9.01 3.37 -7.16
N LEU A 364 9.71 4.32 -6.60
CA LEU A 364 10.50 5.30 -7.34
C LEU A 364 11.96 4.88 -7.26
N ILE A 365 12.55 4.58 -8.42
CA ILE A 365 13.91 4.05 -8.53
C ILE A 365 14.75 5.08 -9.27
N PRO A 366 15.82 5.62 -8.68
CA PRO A 366 16.72 6.53 -9.39
C PRO A 366 17.43 5.76 -10.52
N VAL A 367 17.44 6.33 -11.73
CA VAL A 367 18.01 5.67 -12.93
C VAL A 367 19.49 5.93 -13.07
N GLU A 368 19.98 7.01 -12.48
CA GLU A 368 21.39 7.36 -12.57
C GLU A 368 22.23 6.25 -11.98
N LEU A 369 23.07 5.63 -12.85
CA LEU A 369 24.08 4.73 -12.33
C LEU A 369 24.98 5.53 -11.39
N PRO A 370 25.24 5.01 -10.19
CA PRO A 370 26.10 5.69 -9.25
C PRO A 370 27.57 5.67 -9.68
N LEU A 371 27.90 4.90 -10.74
CA LEU A 371 29.25 4.77 -11.28
C LEU A 371 29.34 5.21 -12.74
N ASP A 372 30.50 5.76 -13.10
CA ASP A 372 30.89 6.11 -14.45
C ASP A 372 32.23 5.43 -14.79
N VAL A 373 32.30 4.83 -15.97
CA VAL A 373 33.46 4.06 -16.41
C VAL A 373 34.03 4.64 -17.70
N ASN A 374 35.28 5.07 -17.62
CA ASN A 374 36.04 5.51 -18.78
C ASN A 374 37.08 4.46 -19.17
N VAL A 375 37.15 4.14 -20.45
CA VAL A 375 38.08 3.12 -21.00
C VAL A 375 39.21 3.81 -21.75
N HIS A 376 40.45 3.37 -21.49
CA HIS A 376 41.61 3.77 -22.23
C HIS A 376 42.34 2.53 -22.74
N ASP A 377 42.39 2.41 -24.06
CA ASP A 377 43.00 1.26 -24.74
C ASP A 377 44.41 1.58 -25.23
N HIS A 378 45.36 0.70 -24.90
CA HIS A 378 46.75 0.78 -25.33
C HIS A 378 47.17 -0.47 -26.06
N PHE A 379 47.45 -0.36 -27.35
CA PHE A 379 47.94 -1.47 -28.17
C PHE A 379 49.44 -1.60 -28.04
N LYS A 380 49.92 -2.79 -27.71
CA LYS A 380 51.35 -3.10 -27.65
C LYS A 380 51.61 -4.45 -28.27
N SER A 381 52.27 -4.45 -29.46
CA SER A 381 52.59 -5.66 -30.23
C SER A 381 51.34 -6.53 -30.49
N LYS A 382 51.23 -7.69 -29.82
CA LYS A 382 50.15 -8.68 -29.99
C LYS A 382 49.13 -8.62 -28.84
N SER A 383 49.19 -7.62 -28.00
CA SER A 383 48.34 -7.48 -26.83
C SER A 383 47.66 -6.11 -26.78
N LEU A 384 46.45 -6.08 -26.31
CA LEU A 384 45.73 -4.88 -25.96
C LEU A 384 45.72 -4.77 -24.42
N PHE A 385 46.03 -3.60 -23.91
CA PHE A 385 45.90 -3.28 -22.50
C PHE A 385 44.73 -2.28 -22.36
N SER A 386 43.60 -2.75 -21.83
CA SER A 386 42.45 -1.95 -21.56
C SER A 386 42.42 -1.50 -20.11
N LYS A 387 42.54 -0.18 -19.91
CA LYS A 387 42.51 0.44 -18.60
C LYS A 387 41.13 1.04 -18.37
N PHE A 388 40.43 0.52 -17.38
CA PHE A 388 39.11 1.02 -16.95
C PHE A 388 39.30 1.93 -15.74
N ASN A 389 38.88 3.20 -15.89
CA ASN A 389 38.84 4.16 -14.78
C ASN A 389 37.42 4.24 -14.29
N ILE A 390 37.16 3.67 -13.11
CA ILE A 390 35.84 3.62 -12.47
C ILE A 390 35.78 4.76 -11.45
N LYS A 391 34.80 5.64 -11.56
CA LYS A 391 34.56 6.75 -10.64
C LYS A 391 33.08 6.80 -10.24
N THR A 392 32.78 7.50 -9.16
CA THR A 392 31.39 7.76 -8.78
C THR A 392 30.78 8.79 -9.74
N ALA A 393 29.54 8.56 -10.17
CA ALA A 393 28.77 9.53 -10.95
C ALA A 393 28.10 10.58 -10.06
N ASN A 394 27.78 10.22 -8.84
CA ASN A 394 27.20 11.08 -7.80
C ASN A 394 28.24 11.40 -6.70
N HIS A 395 27.82 12.10 -5.65
CA HIS A 395 28.70 12.47 -4.52
C HIS A 395 28.76 11.41 -3.40
N VAL A 396 28.26 10.20 -3.65
CA VAL A 396 28.25 9.09 -2.67
C VAL A 396 29.39 8.14 -2.95
N PRO A 397 30.19 7.74 -1.95
CA PRO A 397 31.22 6.71 -2.12
C PRO A 397 30.60 5.36 -2.48
N LEU A 398 31.36 4.59 -3.29
CA LEU A 398 31.01 3.23 -3.69
C LEU A 398 32.02 2.24 -3.15
N GLU A 399 31.59 1.03 -2.87
CA GLU A 399 32.44 -0.11 -2.64
C GLU A 399 32.40 -1.02 -3.87
N LEU A 400 33.54 -1.26 -4.50
CA LEU A 400 33.67 -2.23 -5.59
C LEU A 400 33.99 -3.59 -5.00
N LEU A 401 33.08 -4.55 -5.16
CA LEU A 401 33.23 -5.92 -4.71
C LEU A 401 34.02 -6.73 -5.74
N ASP A 402 33.58 -6.67 -6.99
CA ASP A 402 34.29 -7.29 -8.10
C ASP A 402 34.21 -6.45 -9.37
N VAL A 403 35.26 -6.55 -10.18
CA VAL A 403 35.31 -5.98 -11.53
C VAL A 403 35.97 -7.00 -12.41
N ALA A 404 35.26 -7.56 -13.35
CA ALA A 404 35.74 -8.61 -14.24
C ALA A 404 35.54 -8.23 -15.71
N LEU A 405 36.57 -8.36 -16.52
CA LEU A 405 36.44 -8.26 -17.96
C LEU A 405 36.22 -9.68 -18.51
N GLU A 406 35.01 -9.92 -19.03
CA GLU A 406 34.67 -11.21 -19.64
C GLU A 406 35.31 -11.34 -21.01
N GLY A 407 36.02 -12.46 -21.22
CA GLY A 407 36.61 -12.79 -22.52
C GLY A 407 35.55 -13.17 -23.55
N SER A 408 35.94 -13.20 -24.80
CA SER A 408 35.10 -13.70 -25.89
C SER A 408 35.66 -15.01 -26.48
N GLU A 409 34.97 -15.56 -27.47
CA GLU A 409 35.49 -16.73 -28.20
C GLU A 409 36.84 -16.45 -28.89
N GLU A 410 37.08 -15.18 -29.27
CA GLU A 410 38.30 -14.77 -29.98
C GLU A 410 39.40 -14.22 -29.08
N PHE A 411 39.08 -13.78 -27.87
CA PHE A 411 40.01 -13.08 -26.98
C PHE A 411 40.09 -13.71 -25.59
N ASP A 412 41.33 -13.89 -25.12
CA ASP A 412 41.63 -14.23 -23.74
C ASP A 412 41.92 -12.97 -22.93
N VAL A 413 41.37 -12.92 -21.75
CA VAL A 413 41.56 -11.83 -20.80
C VAL A 413 42.43 -12.30 -19.64
N HIS A 414 43.46 -11.55 -19.36
CA HIS A 414 44.31 -11.76 -18.20
C HIS A 414 44.07 -10.65 -17.19
N ALA A 415 43.46 -11.03 -16.05
CA ALA A 415 43.18 -10.11 -14.96
C ALA A 415 44.48 -9.73 -14.20
N PRO A 416 44.57 -8.53 -13.66
CA PRO A 416 45.63 -8.15 -12.73
C PRO A 416 45.54 -8.98 -11.45
N ARG A 417 46.65 -9.18 -10.77
CA ARG A 417 46.64 -9.71 -9.39
C ARG A 417 46.00 -8.66 -8.51
N ARG A 418 44.85 -8.97 -7.94
CA ARG A 418 44.14 -8.08 -7.03
C ARG A 418 44.37 -8.47 -5.57
N PRO A 419 44.43 -7.50 -4.65
CA PRO A 419 44.16 -7.81 -3.26
C PRO A 419 42.74 -8.38 -3.17
N LYS A 420 42.49 -9.29 -2.25
CA LYS A 420 41.17 -9.91 -1.99
C LYS A 420 40.18 -8.92 -1.31
N GLU A 421 40.65 -7.72 -1.00
CA GLU A 421 39.88 -6.71 -0.30
C GLU A 421 39.04 -5.86 -1.28
N SER A 422 37.85 -5.51 -0.88
CA SER A 422 36.98 -4.54 -1.59
C SER A 422 37.66 -3.18 -1.67
N VAL A 423 37.34 -2.41 -2.71
CA VAL A 423 37.96 -1.12 -2.96
C VAL A 423 36.92 -0.01 -2.90
N HIS A 424 37.14 0.96 -2.03
CA HIS A 424 36.29 2.14 -1.97
C HIS A 424 36.66 3.16 -3.05
N VAL A 425 35.65 3.62 -3.78
CA VAL A 425 35.75 4.67 -4.79
C VAL A 425 35.14 5.95 -4.23
N PHE A 426 35.97 6.97 -4.08
CA PHE A 426 35.49 8.27 -3.58
C PHE A 426 35.17 9.23 -4.74
N PRO A 427 34.32 10.23 -4.50
CA PRO A 427 34.07 11.30 -5.46
C PRO A 427 35.38 11.94 -5.95
N LYS A 428 35.52 12.08 -7.26
CA LYS A 428 36.72 12.62 -7.94
C LYS A 428 38.00 11.81 -7.81
N GLN A 429 37.97 10.62 -7.20
CA GLN A 429 39.11 9.72 -7.07
C GLN A 429 38.85 8.41 -7.80
N PRO A 430 39.13 8.31 -9.12
CA PRO A 430 38.86 7.10 -9.87
C PRO A 430 39.78 5.96 -9.47
N VAL A 431 39.23 4.76 -9.43
CA VAL A 431 39.96 3.51 -9.32
C VAL A 431 40.26 2.98 -10.71
N ALA A 432 41.53 2.64 -10.98
CA ALA A 432 41.95 2.14 -12.27
C ALA A 432 42.20 0.64 -12.23
N VAL A 433 41.55 -0.11 -13.11
CA VAL A 433 41.77 -1.54 -13.32
C VAL A 433 42.25 -1.77 -14.75
N THR A 434 43.37 -2.50 -14.92
CA THR A 434 43.94 -2.73 -16.24
C THR A 434 43.95 -4.20 -16.56
N TYR A 435 43.39 -4.58 -17.69
CA TYR A 435 43.36 -5.93 -18.21
C TYR A 435 44.29 -6.05 -19.43
N LYS A 436 44.96 -7.20 -19.54
CA LYS A 436 45.69 -7.57 -20.75
C LYS A 436 44.83 -8.53 -21.58
N VAL A 437 44.53 -8.14 -22.81
CA VAL A 437 43.75 -8.93 -23.75
C VAL A 437 44.65 -9.46 -24.85
N THR A 438 44.57 -10.74 -25.14
CA THR A 438 45.34 -11.41 -26.18
C THR A 438 44.41 -12.20 -27.09
N LYS A 439 44.74 -12.24 -28.39
CA LYS A 439 43.93 -13.00 -29.35
C LYS A 439 44.22 -14.48 -29.21
N LYS A 440 43.19 -15.30 -29.14
CA LYS A 440 43.29 -16.78 -29.12
C LYS A 440 43.85 -17.30 -30.43
N THR A 441 44.76 -18.24 -30.38
CA THR A 441 45.20 -18.98 -31.55
C THR A 441 44.13 -20.00 -31.91
N MET A 442 43.26 -19.68 -32.87
CA MET A 442 42.23 -20.61 -33.34
C MET A 442 42.77 -21.57 -34.39
N ASP A 443 42.41 -22.86 -34.27
CA ASP A 443 42.65 -23.86 -35.30
C ASP A 443 41.95 -23.49 -36.62
N ALA A 444 42.60 -23.79 -37.75
CA ALA A 444 42.15 -23.36 -39.08
C ALA A 444 40.76 -23.89 -39.49
N ALA A 445 40.27 -24.95 -38.85
CA ALA A 445 38.94 -25.52 -39.07
C ALA A 445 37.80 -24.65 -38.46
N LYS A 446 38.02 -24.04 -37.28
CA LYS A 446 37.05 -23.14 -36.63
C LYS A 446 36.98 -21.76 -37.27
N LYS A 447 38.05 -21.31 -37.94
CA LYS A 447 38.07 -20.03 -38.68
C LYS A 447 37.05 -19.91 -39.83
N ARG A 448 36.60 -21.06 -40.38
CA ARG A 448 35.61 -21.06 -41.46
C ARG A 448 34.16 -20.88 -40.96
N GLN A 449 33.85 -21.31 -39.74
CA GLN A 449 32.53 -21.17 -39.14
C GLN A 449 32.34 -19.81 -38.47
N SER A 450 33.40 -19.18 -37.95
CA SER A 450 33.29 -17.88 -37.23
C SER A 450 33.16 -16.65 -38.14
N ARG A 451 33.24 -16.83 -39.47
CA ARG A 451 32.99 -15.71 -40.41
C ARG A 451 31.55 -15.20 -40.45
N ILE A 452 30.65 -15.86 -39.76
CA ILE A 452 29.19 -15.53 -39.72
C ILE A 452 28.77 -15.00 -38.35
N SER A 453 29.53 -15.20 -37.27
CA SER A 453 29.19 -14.66 -35.94
C SER A 453 30.01 -13.40 -35.63
N THR A 454 29.34 -12.32 -35.63
CA THR A 454 29.84 -10.95 -35.52
C THR A 454 30.02 -10.51 -34.09
N THR A 455 30.72 -11.14 -33.20
CA THR A 455 30.94 -10.41 -31.93
C THR A 455 32.13 -10.93 -31.13
N GLY A 456 33.31 -10.47 -31.46
CA GLY A 456 34.42 -10.45 -30.52
C GLY A 456 34.33 -9.31 -29.50
N SER A 457 33.14 -9.00 -29.00
CA SER A 457 32.97 -7.96 -27.97
C SER A 457 33.40 -8.48 -26.61
N LEU A 458 34.09 -7.63 -25.87
CA LEU A 458 34.46 -7.86 -24.47
C LEU A 458 33.43 -7.16 -23.61
N SER A 459 33.00 -7.78 -22.51
CA SER A 459 32.02 -7.23 -21.58
C SER A 459 32.65 -6.97 -20.23
N LEU A 460 32.51 -5.74 -19.70
CA LEU A 460 32.96 -5.43 -18.36
C LEU A 460 31.80 -5.64 -17.38
N ALA A 461 31.94 -6.59 -16.48
CA ALA A 461 31.06 -6.84 -15.36
C ALA A 461 31.60 -6.12 -14.13
N VAL A 462 30.72 -5.41 -13.43
CA VAL A 462 31.04 -4.67 -12.20
C VAL A 462 30.01 -5.02 -11.15
N GLU A 463 30.49 -5.51 -10.02
CA GLU A 463 29.70 -5.71 -8.80
C GLU A 463 30.09 -4.63 -7.78
N TYR A 464 29.10 -3.88 -7.32
CA TYR A 464 29.32 -2.73 -6.46
C TYR A 464 28.24 -2.61 -5.39
N ARG A 465 28.53 -1.86 -4.34
CA ARG A 465 27.55 -1.42 -3.35
C ARG A 465 27.58 0.10 -3.24
N CYS A 466 26.42 0.69 -2.99
CA CYS A 466 26.31 2.09 -2.67
C CYS A 466 26.35 2.25 -1.15
N LEU A 467 27.27 3.04 -0.64
CA LEU A 467 27.43 3.20 0.81
C LEU A 467 26.19 3.77 1.50
N ASN A 468 25.44 4.65 0.83
CA ASN A 468 24.18 5.16 1.35
C ASN A 468 23.12 4.05 1.54
N GLU A 469 23.01 3.12 0.57
CA GLU A 469 22.06 2.01 0.65
C GLU A 469 22.43 1.05 1.77
N ASP A 470 23.72 0.71 1.89
CA ASP A 470 24.21 -0.16 2.95
C ASP A 470 23.99 0.44 4.35
N VAL A 471 24.26 1.73 4.52
CA VAL A 471 24.04 2.43 5.80
C VAL A 471 22.57 2.42 6.16
N LEU A 472 21.70 2.77 5.21
CA LEU A 472 20.26 2.80 5.43
C LEU A 472 19.70 1.40 5.76
N ASP A 473 20.16 0.37 5.06
CA ASP A 473 19.70 -1.01 5.31
C ASP A 473 20.15 -1.51 6.70
N ARG A 474 21.39 -1.24 7.10
CA ARG A 474 21.88 -1.58 8.45
C ARG A 474 21.11 -0.87 9.54
N VAL A 475 20.89 0.43 9.38
CA VAL A 475 20.11 1.23 10.33
C VAL A 475 18.68 0.73 10.42
N ARG A 476 18.06 0.40 9.29
CA ARG A 476 16.73 -0.23 9.26
C ARG A 476 16.69 -1.54 10.05
N LYS A 477 17.64 -2.44 9.81
CA LYS A 477 17.72 -3.73 10.51
C LYS A 477 17.88 -3.56 12.02
N MET A 478 18.76 -2.65 12.44
CA MET A 478 18.99 -2.37 13.86
C MET A 478 17.76 -1.79 14.55
N PHE A 479 17.11 -0.81 13.91
CA PHE A 479 15.90 -0.21 14.45
C PHE A 479 14.74 -1.21 14.46
N ALA A 480 14.55 -1.99 13.38
CA ALA A 480 13.55 -3.05 13.31
C ALA A 480 13.72 -4.07 14.44
N GLY A 481 14.94 -4.56 14.66
CA GLY A 481 15.24 -5.48 15.77
C GLY A 481 14.90 -4.88 17.13
N ALA A 482 15.25 -3.60 17.38
CA ALA A 482 14.90 -2.94 18.63
C ALA A 482 13.37 -2.78 18.81
N VAL A 483 12.62 -2.55 17.73
CA VAL A 483 11.15 -2.47 17.79
C VAL A 483 10.52 -3.85 17.96
N GLU A 484 11.04 -4.89 17.31
CA GLU A 484 10.55 -6.27 17.41
C GLU A 484 10.66 -6.81 18.86
N ASP A 485 11.74 -6.46 19.57
CA ASP A 485 11.93 -6.81 20.98
C ASP A 485 11.10 -5.96 21.97
N SER A 486 10.27 -5.04 21.45
CA SER A 486 9.51 -4.07 22.26
C SER A 486 8.02 -4.42 22.38
N PRO A 487 7.30 -3.79 23.33
CA PRO A 487 5.84 -3.91 23.42
C PRO A 487 5.10 -3.44 22.16
N VAL A 488 5.76 -2.62 21.32
CA VAL A 488 5.18 -2.02 20.10
C VAL A 488 5.56 -2.78 18.82
N HIS A 489 6.02 -4.03 18.92
CA HIS A 489 6.46 -4.88 17.80
C HIS A 489 5.46 -4.94 16.63
N ARG A 490 4.16 -4.86 16.89
CA ARG A 490 3.13 -4.83 15.82
C ARG A 490 3.23 -3.64 14.88
N LEU A 491 3.92 -2.57 15.30
CA LEU A 491 4.16 -1.36 14.52
C LEU A 491 5.55 -1.33 13.89
N ALA A 492 6.34 -2.40 14.03
CA ALA A 492 7.74 -2.43 13.61
C ALA A 492 7.92 -1.92 12.19
N ARG A 493 7.11 -2.39 11.25
CA ARG A 493 7.21 -1.97 9.86
C ARG A 493 6.87 -0.48 9.65
N LEU A 494 5.77 0.00 10.25
CA LEU A 494 5.38 1.41 10.15
C LEU A 494 6.46 2.33 10.71
N LEU A 495 6.99 2.00 11.88
CA LEU A 495 8.01 2.80 12.55
C LEU A 495 9.34 2.76 11.80
N THR A 496 9.75 1.57 11.33
CA THR A 496 11.00 1.40 10.57
C THR A 496 10.96 2.14 9.23
N ASP A 497 9.86 2.06 8.49
CA ASP A 497 9.72 2.76 7.21
C ASP A 497 9.70 4.28 7.41
N THR A 498 9.03 4.78 8.46
CA THR A 498 9.02 6.20 8.82
C THR A 498 10.43 6.69 9.19
N PHE A 499 11.13 5.94 10.03
CA PHE A 499 12.48 6.25 10.46
C PHE A 499 13.46 6.26 9.28
N ALA A 500 13.43 5.23 8.46
CA ALA A 500 14.31 5.12 7.31
C ALA A 500 14.08 6.23 6.27
N SER A 501 12.82 6.57 6.00
CA SER A 501 12.49 7.65 5.05
C SER A 501 12.99 9.00 5.55
N ARG A 502 12.97 9.23 6.85
CA ARG A 502 13.51 10.47 7.44
C ARG A 502 15.03 10.48 7.40
N LEU A 503 15.65 9.37 7.77
CA LEU A 503 17.09 9.22 7.76
C LEU A 503 17.69 9.46 6.37
N GLU A 504 17.05 8.96 5.33
CA GLU A 504 17.47 9.17 3.94
C GLU A 504 17.50 10.65 3.55
N GLN A 505 16.59 11.46 4.11
CA GLN A 505 16.54 12.89 3.87
C GLN A 505 17.58 13.67 4.69
N ASP A 506 17.93 13.19 5.88
CA ASP A 506 18.77 13.92 6.83
C ASP A 506 20.26 13.63 6.66
N ILE A 507 20.66 12.47 6.12
CA ILE A 507 22.08 12.16 5.88
C ILE A 507 22.59 12.91 4.66
N LEU A 508 23.51 13.82 4.90
CA LEU A 508 24.14 14.61 3.84
C LEU A 508 25.29 13.84 3.17
N PRO A 509 25.61 14.12 1.88
CA PRO A 509 26.67 13.42 1.14
C PRO A 509 28.03 13.38 1.83
N HIS A 510 28.43 14.44 2.52
CA HIS A 510 29.72 14.49 3.24
C HIS A 510 29.76 13.56 4.47
N GLN A 511 28.63 13.16 5.02
CA GLN A 511 28.57 12.20 6.13
C GLN A 511 28.90 10.79 5.64
N TYR A 512 28.52 10.44 4.41
CA TYR A 512 28.91 9.16 3.81
C TYR A 512 30.43 9.03 3.62
N GLU A 513 31.14 10.13 3.32
CA GLU A 513 32.61 10.10 3.30
C GLU A 513 33.20 9.81 4.69
N LYS A 514 32.64 10.41 5.74
CA LYS A 514 33.08 10.13 7.13
C LYS A 514 32.80 8.68 7.51
N ILE A 515 31.65 8.12 7.09
CA ILE A 515 31.30 6.74 7.34
C ILE A 515 32.32 5.81 6.65
N ALA A 516 32.62 6.06 5.37
CA ALA A 516 33.57 5.27 4.61
C ALA A 516 34.98 5.28 5.20
N LEU A 517 35.47 6.45 5.63
CA LEU A 517 36.84 6.63 6.11
C LEU A 517 36.99 6.33 7.60
N LEU A 518 36.02 6.74 8.40
CA LEU A 518 36.13 6.70 9.86
C LEU A 518 35.20 5.65 10.48
N GLN A 519 34.35 5.02 9.66
CA GLN A 519 33.31 4.07 10.09
C GLN A 519 32.42 4.65 11.22
N ARG A 520 32.19 5.96 11.18
CA ARG A 520 31.37 6.69 12.15
C ARG A 520 30.19 7.32 11.45
N LEU A 521 29.01 7.08 11.95
CA LEU A 521 27.80 7.77 11.56
C LEU A 521 27.38 8.71 12.70
N ASP A 522 27.59 10.01 12.49
CA ASP A 522 27.02 11.05 13.34
C ASP A 522 25.59 11.33 12.84
N LEU A 523 24.66 10.54 13.31
CA LEU A 523 23.25 10.87 13.16
C LEU A 523 22.98 11.96 14.20
N GLY A 524 22.79 13.20 13.77
CA GLY A 524 22.38 14.28 14.66
C GLY A 524 21.15 13.91 15.49
N ALA A 525 20.74 14.73 16.42
CA ALA A 525 19.62 14.44 17.30
C ALA A 525 18.40 13.96 16.49
N PHE A 526 17.98 12.72 16.71
CA PHE A 526 16.78 12.11 16.12
C PHE A 526 15.48 12.74 16.64
N GLU A 527 15.56 13.91 17.23
CA GLU A 527 14.45 14.56 17.93
C GLU A 527 13.27 14.86 17.02
N ASP A 528 13.49 14.98 15.71
CA ASP A 528 12.45 15.40 14.77
C ASP A 528 12.24 14.42 13.60
N VAL A 529 12.01 13.14 13.89
CA VAL A 529 11.72 12.11 12.86
C VAL A 529 10.33 12.30 12.24
N GLY A 530 9.50 13.21 12.74
CA GLY A 530 8.12 13.38 12.26
C GLY A 530 7.17 12.28 12.77
N TRP A 531 7.48 11.72 13.94
CA TRP A 531 6.64 10.68 14.57
C TRP A 531 5.18 11.08 14.76
N ALA A 532 4.92 12.39 14.97
CA ALA A 532 3.56 12.90 15.17
C ALA A 532 2.61 12.51 14.04
N ASP A 533 3.06 12.58 12.79
CA ASP A 533 2.22 12.28 11.62
C ASP A 533 1.86 10.80 11.51
N CYS A 534 2.82 9.93 11.78
CA CYS A 534 2.60 8.48 11.74
C CYS A 534 1.78 8.01 12.97
N LEU A 535 1.99 8.61 14.15
CA LEU A 535 1.28 8.27 15.37
C LEU A 535 -0.16 8.83 15.40
N GLU A 536 -0.48 9.91 14.68
CA GLU A 536 -1.84 10.47 14.62
C GLU A 536 -2.86 9.44 14.08
N GLY A 537 -2.42 8.52 13.23
CA GLY A 537 -3.22 7.42 12.68
C GLY A 537 -3.46 6.25 13.62
N LEU A 538 -2.97 6.28 14.87
CA LEU A 538 -3.08 5.18 15.82
C LEU A 538 -4.09 5.48 16.94
N PRO A 539 -4.70 4.43 17.56
CA PRO A 539 -5.52 4.57 18.78
C PRO A 539 -4.71 5.24 19.90
N LEU A 540 -5.38 6.08 20.73
CA LEU A 540 -4.72 6.87 21.77
C LEU A 540 -3.82 6.03 22.69
N ILE A 541 -4.29 4.87 23.14
CA ILE A 541 -3.53 3.98 24.06
C ILE A 541 -2.24 3.51 23.39
N ILE A 542 -2.33 3.01 22.15
CA ILE A 542 -1.17 2.53 21.38
C ILE A 542 -0.22 3.67 21.07
N ARG A 543 -0.76 4.85 20.78
CA ARG A 543 0.00 6.06 20.51
C ARG A 543 0.84 6.48 21.71
N ASP A 544 0.24 6.53 22.91
CA ASP A 544 0.93 6.96 24.13
C ASP A 544 2.02 5.94 24.53
N ASP A 545 1.74 4.65 24.42
CA ASP A 545 2.72 3.58 24.66
C ASP A 545 3.89 3.67 23.66
N THR A 546 3.58 3.89 22.38
CA THR A 546 4.60 4.02 21.32
C THR A 546 5.46 5.26 21.51
N GLN A 547 4.84 6.39 21.85
CA GLN A 547 5.57 7.64 22.10
C GLN A 547 6.49 7.51 23.31
N THR A 548 6.02 6.86 24.38
CA THR A 548 6.84 6.61 25.58
C THR A 548 8.02 5.69 25.27
N TRP A 549 7.79 4.64 24.44
CA TRP A 549 8.86 3.74 24.03
C TRP A 549 9.88 4.46 23.15
N LEU A 550 9.45 5.25 22.15
CA LEU A 550 10.33 6.02 21.27
C LEU A 550 11.19 7.02 22.06
N GLN A 551 10.62 7.72 23.04
CA GLN A 551 11.39 8.63 23.91
C GLN A 551 12.50 7.88 24.67
N LYS A 552 12.17 6.74 25.28
CA LYS A 552 13.17 5.92 25.97
C LYS A 552 14.23 5.39 25.03
N TRP A 553 13.82 4.95 23.85
CA TRP A 553 14.76 4.47 22.83
C TRP A 553 15.73 5.58 22.39
N HIS A 554 15.24 6.80 22.20
CA HIS A 554 16.10 7.96 21.88
C HIS A 554 17.13 8.26 22.96
N GLU A 555 16.72 8.23 24.23
CA GLU A 555 17.62 8.50 25.36
C GLU A 555 18.74 7.43 25.46
N VAL A 556 18.42 6.17 25.20
CA VAL A 556 19.39 5.06 25.33
C VAL A 556 20.24 4.89 24.08
N SER A 557 19.68 5.15 22.88
CA SER A 557 20.31 4.79 21.62
C SER A 557 21.26 5.83 21.09
N SER A 558 21.21 7.06 21.57
CA SER A 558 22.12 8.12 21.13
C SER A 558 23.60 7.70 21.28
N ASP A 559 23.99 7.08 22.39
CA ASP A 559 25.35 6.59 22.61
C ASP A 559 25.56 5.13 22.10
N ALA A 560 24.58 4.25 22.29
CA ALA A 560 24.67 2.84 21.87
C ALA A 560 24.67 2.69 20.35
N PHE A 561 23.98 3.57 19.62
CA PHE A 561 23.90 3.54 18.17
C PHE A 561 25.27 3.77 17.51
N HIS A 562 26.05 4.70 18.03
CA HIS A 562 27.42 4.92 17.58
C HIS A 562 28.29 3.68 17.76
N THR A 563 28.15 2.99 18.89
CA THR A 563 28.97 1.82 19.24
C THR A 563 28.56 0.58 18.45
N THR A 564 27.26 0.35 18.25
CA THR A 564 26.74 -0.87 17.62
C THR A 564 26.88 -0.82 16.08
N LEU A 565 26.69 0.33 15.45
CA LEU A 565 26.96 0.49 14.02
C LEU A 565 28.44 0.19 13.72
N TYR A 566 29.33 0.63 14.58
CA TYR A 566 30.76 0.41 14.48
C TYR A 566 31.16 -1.07 14.62
N ALA A 567 30.55 -1.78 15.58
CA ALA A 567 30.82 -3.21 15.81
C ALA A 567 30.32 -4.09 14.65
N ASN A 568 29.13 -3.82 14.10
CA ASN A 568 28.54 -4.62 13.04
C ASN A 568 29.24 -4.42 11.68
N ILE A 569 29.75 -3.24 11.38
CA ILE A 569 30.56 -2.99 10.19
C ILE A 569 31.82 -3.83 10.19
N LEU A 570 32.46 -4.01 11.36
CA LEU A 570 33.67 -4.82 11.50
C LEU A 570 33.41 -6.32 11.46
N VAL A 571 32.28 -6.80 12.01
CA VAL A 571 31.96 -8.24 12.06
C VAL A 571 31.59 -8.79 10.69
N GLU A 572 30.77 -8.07 9.90
CA GLU A 572 30.42 -8.54 8.56
C GLU A 572 31.59 -8.52 7.56
N ALA A 573 32.61 -7.66 7.75
CA ALA A 573 33.81 -7.71 6.95
C ALA A 573 34.67 -8.97 7.21
N GLN A 574 34.48 -9.66 8.34
CA GLN A 574 35.17 -10.88 8.71
C GLN A 574 34.42 -12.16 8.34
N ASP A 575 33.09 -12.10 8.14
CA ASP A 575 32.26 -13.30 7.92
C ASP A 575 32.00 -13.67 6.45
N TYR A 576 32.68 -13.04 5.48
CA TYR A 576 32.61 -13.51 4.10
C TYR A 576 33.53 -14.74 3.94
N PRO A 577 32.95 -15.94 3.76
CA PRO A 577 33.75 -17.11 3.48
C PRO A 577 34.49 -16.91 2.14
N ALA A 578 35.79 -17.16 2.16
CA ALA A 578 36.59 -17.23 0.95
C ALA A 578 36.07 -18.39 0.06
N HIS A 579 35.34 -18.07 -0.98
CA HIS A 579 35.04 -18.96 -2.09
C HIS A 579 35.80 -18.56 -3.34
#